data_3280a9b7bb4ef7800e3c2934ea3e928e
#
_entry.id   3280a9b7bb4ef7800e3c2934ea3e928e
#
_cell.length_a   1.000
_cell.length_b   1.000
_cell.length_c   1.000
_cell.angle_alpha   90.00
_cell.angle_beta   90.00
_cell.angle_gamma   90.00
#
_symmetry.space_group_name_H-M   'P 1'
#
loop_
_entity.id
_entity.type
_entity.pdbx_description
1 polymer ?
#
loop_
_entity_poly.entity_id
_entity_poly.type
_entity_poly.pdbx_seq_one_letter_code
_entity_poly.pdbx_strand_id
1 'polypeptide(L)'
;MDCRSAKRLYSSDALEAWFGKLCQDWERSFSEGQLREGRACYRDGGIREIELSAEDAIIHGNWRDQESYAVVEWNKNKLQVRSSTDDTARGKCLAAAGLYEIEELIAEEISPLPSDRQKRAKDEADEDADPADSASASANGTAPAEPEAPAPVLSDARELQLDFSASEQGLDFAVYWLDNGVKVAALGEGALSGDVLSAADREKLIRLANFARKAGFRFTSASNRYLLSRLDEVPGFLGSPLAHWRKFFACLLTPDALALKNGIRELDIAAEARELTDGAFELNWRFELEGELIAEREAQHRFFRGENLIFLKGRGLVRLSNRQTEALADWRSSLNQQGNGSLPRYLLCSLFGRDEVKLDLTEGLDTWRKRLVSPAAESDELLPILRPYQRYGCHWLAHLCANGCHGLLADEMGLGKTLQILSLLVAHPVEGKRSIIVCPASVVPVWQSELRKFFPHKHCRILRKDENFTSSEEPCLWIASYT
;
A
#
# COMPACT_ATOMS: atom_id res chain seq x y z
N MET A 1 11.53 -32.52 -8.81
CA MET A 1 12.73 -31.69 -8.60
C MET A 1 12.92 -31.62 -7.11
N ASP A 2 13.91 -32.33 -6.59
CA ASP A 2 14.19 -32.44 -5.16
C ASP A 2 14.55 -31.05 -4.61
N CYS A 3 13.76 -30.55 -3.68
CA CYS A 3 14.15 -29.43 -2.82
C CYS A 3 15.36 -29.90 -2.00
N ARG A 4 16.59 -29.51 -2.38
CA ARG A 4 17.77 -29.70 -1.57
C ARG A 4 17.61 -28.86 -0.31
N SER A 5 17.34 -29.51 0.82
CA SER A 5 17.40 -28.86 2.12
C SER A 5 18.83 -28.35 2.36
N ALA A 6 18.97 -27.14 2.85
CA ALA A 6 20.27 -26.59 3.24
C ALA A 6 20.94 -27.47 4.27
N LYS A 7 22.28 -27.67 4.17
CA LYS A 7 23.02 -28.37 5.20
C LYS A 7 23.10 -27.47 6.44
N ARG A 8 22.69 -27.99 7.57
CA ARG A 8 22.49 -27.24 8.80
C ARG A 8 23.43 -27.83 9.89
N LEU A 9 24.37 -27.01 10.37
CA LEU A 9 25.34 -27.34 11.41
C LEU A 9 25.09 -26.45 12.61
N TYR A 10 24.52 -26.98 13.67
CA TYR A 10 24.20 -26.25 14.89
C TYR A 10 24.19 -27.15 16.13
N SER A 11 24.35 -26.55 17.32
CA SER A 11 24.11 -27.19 18.61
C SER A 11 22.78 -26.68 19.19
N SER A 12 22.19 -27.42 20.11
CA SER A 12 20.96 -27.04 20.83
C SER A 12 21.14 -25.70 21.56
N ASP A 13 22.32 -25.52 22.19
CA ASP A 13 22.64 -24.26 22.90
C ASP A 13 22.74 -23.04 21.96
N ALA A 14 23.22 -23.27 20.73
CA ALA A 14 23.29 -22.23 19.72
C ALA A 14 21.88 -21.81 19.28
N LEU A 15 20.96 -22.74 19.08
CA LEU A 15 19.56 -22.44 18.75
C LEU A 15 18.85 -21.66 19.85
N GLU A 16 19.04 -22.02 21.11
CA GLU A 16 18.48 -21.27 22.24
C GLU A 16 19.03 -19.84 22.30
N ALA A 17 20.33 -19.64 22.09
CA ALA A 17 20.96 -18.35 22.06
C ALA A 17 20.41 -17.47 20.92
N TRP A 18 20.23 -18.05 19.74
CA TRP A 18 19.69 -17.35 18.58
C TRP A 18 18.19 -17.08 18.67
N PHE A 19 17.44 -17.92 19.33
CA PHE A 19 16.04 -17.65 19.66
C PHE A 19 15.89 -16.34 20.41
N GLY A 20 16.66 -16.11 21.47
CA GLY A 20 16.65 -14.84 22.22
C GLY A 20 17.06 -13.63 21.38
N LYS A 21 17.98 -13.80 20.43
CA LYS A 21 18.47 -12.75 19.54
C LYS A 21 17.45 -12.39 18.44
N LEU A 22 16.79 -13.38 17.84
CA LEU A 22 15.82 -13.20 16.77
C LEU A 22 14.45 -12.74 17.27
N CYS A 23 14.18 -12.79 18.58
CA CYS A 23 13.03 -12.12 19.18
C CYS A 23 13.11 -10.58 19.10
N GLN A 24 14.29 -10.02 18.77
CA GLN A 24 14.46 -8.61 18.49
C GLN A 24 14.14 -8.33 17.01
N ASP A 25 13.73 -7.10 16.72
CA ASP A 25 13.33 -6.68 15.36
C ASP A 25 14.58 -6.51 14.46
N TRP A 26 15.18 -7.67 14.07
CA TRP A 26 16.39 -7.71 13.26
C TRP A 26 16.19 -7.17 11.85
N GLU A 27 14.95 -7.23 11.33
CA GLU A 27 14.61 -6.70 10.00
C GLU A 27 14.93 -5.20 9.87
N ARG A 28 14.90 -4.44 10.97
CA ARG A 28 15.31 -3.01 10.96
C ARG A 28 16.76 -2.76 10.58
N SER A 29 17.59 -3.77 10.65
CA SER A 29 19.00 -3.67 10.25
C SER A 29 19.20 -3.73 8.74
N PHE A 30 18.12 -3.96 7.98
CA PHE A 30 18.11 -4.11 6.53
C PHE A 30 17.15 -3.12 5.87
N SER A 31 17.45 -2.71 4.62
CA SER A 31 16.50 -1.93 3.83
C SER A 31 15.37 -2.84 3.27
N GLU A 32 14.23 -2.24 2.91
CA GLU A 32 13.12 -2.99 2.29
C GLU A 32 13.53 -3.77 1.04
N GLY A 33 14.43 -3.19 0.21
CA GLY A 33 14.99 -3.86 -0.95
C GLY A 33 15.78 -5.11 -0.58
N GLN A 34 16.63 -5.01 0.46
CA GLN A 34 17.44 -6.14 0.95
C GLN A 34 16.58 -7.25 1.54
N LEU A 35 15.54 -6.90 2.28
CA LEU A 35 14.59 -7.88 2.81
C LEU A 35 13.81 -8.59 1.72
N ARG A 36 13.33 -7.85 0.70
CA ARG A 36 12.61 -8.42 -0.44
C ARG A 36 13.48 -9.39 -1.22
N GLU A 37 14.71 -9.01 -1.54
CA GLU A 37 15.66 -9.85 -2.25
C GLU A 37 16.11 -11.05 -1.39
N GLY A 38 16.33 -10.84 -0.08
CA GLY A 38 16.64 -11.91 0.87
C GLY A 38 15.53 -12.97 0.95
N ARG A 39 14.27 -12.54 1.01
CA ARG A 39 13.11 -13.45 0.98
C ARG A 39 13.00 -14.23 -0.33
N ALA A 40 13.32 -13.60 -1.45
CA ALA A 40 13.35 -14.29 -2.75
C ALA A 40 14.44 -15.38 -2.75
N CYS A 41 15.66 -15.03 -2.35
CA CYS A 41 16.78 -15.99 -2.23
C CYS A 41 16.44 -17.18 -1.32
N TYR A 42 15.83 -16.93 -0.17
CA TYR A 42 15.37 -17.97 0.76
C TYR A 42 14.34 -18.90 0.11
N ARG A 43 13.30 -18.35 -0.55
CA ARG A 43 12.25 -19.14 -1.22
C ARG A 43 12.79 -19.98 -2.38
N ASP A 44 13.76 -19.45 -3.10
CA ASP A 44 14.37 -20.11 -4.27
C ASP A 44 15.41 -21.17 -3.85
N GLY A 45 15.60 -21.43 -2.53
CA GLY A 45 16.56 -22.39 -2.02
C GLY A 45 18.01 -21.98 -2.28
N GLY A 46 18.27 -20.66 -2.29
CA GLY A 46 19.60 -20.09 -2.52
C GLY A 46 20.59 -20.32 -1.38
N ILE A 47 20.14 -20.79 -0.22
CA ILE A 47 21.00 -21.13 0.93
C ILE A 47 21.45 -22.60 0.81
N ARG A 48 22.76 -22.83 0.92
CA ARG A 48 23.35 -24.17 0.82
C ARG A 48 23.73 -24.75 2.18
N GLU A 49 24.32 -23.93 3.04
CA GLU A 49 24.82 -24.37 4.34
C GLU A 49 24.70 -23.24 5.35
N ILE A 50 24.32 -23.57 6.57
CA ILE A 50 24.32 -22.66 7.71
C ILE A 50 25.11 -23.32 8.85
N GLU A 51 26.11 -22.61 9.34
CA GLU A 51 26.82 -22.94 10.56
C GLU A 51 26.39 -21.93 11.65
N LEU A 52 25.79 -22.45 12.72
CA LEU A 52 25.25 -21.62 13.78
C LEU A 52 26.04 -21.88 15.08
N SER A 53 26.69 -20.85 15.61
CA SER A 53 27.27 -20.82 16.94
C SER A 53 26.43 -19.95 17.89
N ALA A 54 26.73 -19.96 19.17
CA ALA A 54 26.04 -19.11 20.13
C ALA A 54 26.29 -17.60 19.87
N GLU A 55 27.37 -17.23 19.20
CA GLU A 55 27.76 -15.82 18.98
C GLU A 55 27.47 -15.33 17.57
N ASP A 56 27.68 -16.16 16.56
CA ASP A 56 27.60 -15.83 15.15
C ASP A 56 26.88 -16.91 14.31
N ALA A 57 26.48 -16.54 13.09
CA ALA A 57 25.95 -17.43 12.09
C ALA A 57 26.72 -17.22 10.78
N ILE A 58 27.25 -18.29 10.21
CA ILE A 58 27.89 -18.28 8.90
C ILE A 58 26.92 -18.90 7.91
N ILE A 59 26.55 -18.13 6.88
CA ILE A 59 25.56 -18.48 5.89
C ILE A 59 26.24 -18.60 4.54
N HIS A 60 26.27 -19.80 3.98
CA HIS A 60 26.76 -20.07 2.64
C HIS A 60 25.60 -20.22 1.68
N GLY A 61 25.66 -19.53 0.55
CA GLY A 61 24.60 -19.56 -0.44
C GLY A 61 25.05 -19.24 -1.84
N ASN A 62 24.14 -19.51 -2.78
CA ASN A 62 24.32 -19.19 -4.18
C ASN A 62 23.38 -18.03 -4.52
N TRP A 63 23.96 -16.89 -4.84
CA TRP A 63 23.22 -15.70 -5.24
C TRP A 63 23.54 -15.36 -6.70
N ARG A 64 22.55 -15.47 -7.59
CA ARG A 64 22.72 -15.22 -9.03
C ARG A 64 23.94 -15.93 -9.63
N ASP A 65 24.03 -17.26 -9.39
CA ASP A 65 25.08 -18.16 -9.86
C ASP A 65 26.51 -17.90 -9.33
N GLN A 66 26.64 -17.12 -8.26
CA GLN A 66 27.93 -16.93 -7.58
C GLN A 66 27.85 -17.42 -6.13
N GLU A 67 28.77 -18.29 -5.76
CA GLU A 67 28.94 -18.70 -4.36
C GLU A 67 29.39 -17.52 -3.51
N SER A 68 28.72 -17.33 -2.39
CA SER A 68 28.99 -16.24 -1.46
C SER A 68 28.75 -16.72 -0.04
N TYR A 69 29.39 -16.10 0.94
CA TYR A 69 29.05 -16.30 2.33
C TYR A 69 28.80 -14.98 3.04
N ALA A 70 27.96 -15.02 4.06
CA ALA A 70 27.71 -13.91 4.97
C ALA A 70 27.88 -14.39 6.41
N VAL A 71 28.53 -13.59 7.22
CA VAL A 71 28.67 -13.82 8.68
C VAL A 71 27.80 -12.79 9.37
N VAL A 72 26.91 -13.26 10.23
CA VAL A 72 25.99 -12.46 11.02
C VAL A 72 26.39 -12.54 12.48
N GLU A 73 26.75 -11.41 13.06
CA GLU A 73 27.15 -11.29 14.46
C GLU A 73 26.18 -10.33 15.18
N TRP A 74 25.91 -10.61 16.45
CA TRP A 74 25.10 -9.72 17.28
C TRP A 74 25.96 -9.02 18.33
N ASN A 75 26.25 -7.77 18.14
CA ASN A 75 27.11 -7.00 19.05
C ASN A 75 26.31 -5.88 19.70
N LYS A 76 26.18 -5.89 21.03
CA LYS A 76 25.48 -4.87 21.83
C LYS A 76 24.10 -4.49 21.27
N ASN A 77 23.24 -5.48 21.02
CA ASN A 77 21.90 -5.32 20.41
C ASN A 77 21.91 -4.72 19.00
N LYS A 78 23.02 -4.79 18.26
CA LYS A 78 23.07 -4.39 16.84
C LYS A 78 23.57 -5.56 16.02
N LEU A 79 22.81 -5.87 14.97
CA LEU A 79 23.19 -6.87 13.98
C LEU A 79 24.31 -6.32 13.09
N GLN A 80 25.41 -7.04 13.00
CA GLN A 80 26.54 -6.74 12.11
C GLN A 80 26.62 -7.84 11.05
N VAL A 81 26.80 -7.44 9.79
CA VAL A 81 26.94 -8.37 8.68
C VAL A 81 28.28 -8.15 8.00
N ARG A 82 29.06 -9.22 7.87
CA ARG A 82 30.28 -9.27 7.05
C ARG A 82 30.04 -10.25 5.89
N SER A 83 30.62 -10.02 4.75
CA SER A 83 30.44 -10.89 3.59
C SER A 83 31.73 -11.07 2.79
N SER A 84 31.79 -12.13 2.03
CA SER A 84 32.93 -12.42 1.12
C SER A 84 32.95 -11.55 -0.15
N THR A 85 31.90 -10.74 -0.37
CA THR A 85 31.78 -9.90 -1.56
C THR A 85 32.07 -8.45 -1.23
N ASP A 86 32.77 -7.72 -2.10
CA ASP A 86 32.97 -6.27 -2.00
C ASP A 86 31.65 -5.49 -2.09
N ASP A 87 30.59 -6.13 -2.60
CA ASP A 87 29.24 -5.61 -2.63
C ASP A 87 28.51 -5.87 -1.31
N THR A 88 28.58 -4.89 -0.41
CA THR A 88 27.94 -4.91 0.91
C THR A 88 26.43 -5.08 0.84
N ALA A 89 25.78 -4.69 -0.27
CA ALA A 89 24.33 -4.87 -0.46
C ALA A 89 24.02 -6.35 -0.68
N ARG A 90 24.81 -7.04 -1.46
CA ARG A 90 24.70 -8.49 -1.73
C ARG A 90 24.86 -9.34 -0.47
N GLY A 91 25.89 -9.06 0.31
CA GLY A 91 26.14 -9.74 1.57
C GLY A 91 24.97 -9.59 2.54
N LYS A 92 24.35 -8.42 2.59
CA LYS A 92 23.17 -8.18 3.41
C LYS A 92 21.94 -8.95 2.92
N CYS A 93 21.73 -9.10 1.61
CA CYS A 93 20.62 -9.90 1.09
C CYS A 93 20.77 -11.38 1.46
N LEU A 94 22.00 -11.95 1.36
CA LEU A 94 22.28 -13.32 1.77
C LEU A 94 22.13 -13.49 3.29
N ALA A 95 22.60 -12.53 4.08
CA ALA A 95 22.40 -12.53 5.53
C ALA A 95 20.92 -12.53 5.91
N ALA A 96 20.10 -11.71 5.26
CA ALA A 96 18.65 -11.67 5.47
C ALA A 96 18.01 -13.04 5.10
N ALA A 97 18.43 -13.65 4.00
CA ALA A 97 17.96 -14.98 3.59
C ALA A 97 18.30 -16.03 4.66
N GLY A 98 19.53 -16.02 5.18
CA GLY A 98 19.98 -16.94 6.23
C GLY A 98 19.24 -16.74 7.55
N LEU A 99 18.94 -15.50 7.92
CA LEU A 99 18.15 -15.21 9.12
C LEU A 99 16.71 -15.78 9.01
N TYR A 100 16.08 -15.73 7.84
CA TYR A 100 14.80 -16.40 7.61
C TYR A 100 14.91 -17.94 7.73
N GLU A 101 16.00 -18.53 7.23
CA GLU A 101 16.27 -19.97 7.37
C GLU A 101 16.51 -20.36 8.83
N ILE A 102 17.28 -19.55 9.61
CA ILE A 102 17.52 -19.80 11.05
C ILE A 102 16.21 -19.70 11.84
N GLU A 103 15.32 -18.76 11.49
CA GLU A 103 14.00 -18.67 12.10
C GLU A 103 13.15 -19.94 11.83
N GLU A 104 13.25 -20.50 10.61
CA GLU A 104 12.56 -21.75 10.28
C GLU A 104 13.16 -22.94 11.03
N LEU A 105 14.48 -23.02 11.12
CA LEU A 105 15.20 -24.01 11.93
C LEU A 105 14.75 -24.01 13.40
N ILE A 106 14.72 -22.83 14.00
CA ILE A 106 14.26 -22.66 15.38
C ILE A 106 12.79 -23.12 15.51
N ALA A 107 11.97 -22.84 14.50
CA ALA A 107 10.58 -23.25 14.50
C ALA A 107 10.39 -24.77 14.36
N GLU A 108 11.25 -25.44 13.59
CA GLU A 108 11.21 -26.90 13.39
C GLU A 108 11.70 -27.66 14.62
N GLU A 109 12.81 -27.25 15.26
CA GLU A 109 13.42 -27.93 16.39
C GLU A 109 12.67 -27.72 17.72
N ILE A 110 12.10 -26.52 17.91
CA ILE A 110 11.41 -26.17 19.15
C ILE A 110 9.91 -26.53 19.11
N SER A 111 9.36 -26.87 17.95
CA SER A 111 7.97 -27.31 17.79
C SER A 111 7.92 -28.70 17.15
N PRO A 112 8.01 -29.80 17.93
CA PRO A 112 7.79 -31.13 17.38
C PRO A 112 6.31 -31.27 17.02
N LEU A 113 5.96 -30.88 15.79
CA LEU A 113 4.76 -31.42 15.16
C LEU A 113 5.01 -32.91 14.93
N PRO A 114 4.03 -33.81 15.17
CA PRO A 114 4.12 -35.17 14.73
C PRO A 114 4.00 -35.18 13.21
N SER A 115 5.08 -34.92 12.52
CA SER A 115 5.22 -35.03 11.09
C SER A 115 6.29 -36.05 10.76
N ASP A 116 5.99 -36.92 9.86
CA ASP A 116 6.84 -37.80 9.03
C ASP A 116 8.13 -38.42 9.61
N ARG A 117 8.80 -37.81 10.59
CA ARG A 117 9.94 -38.41 11.31
C ARG A 117 9.54 -39.60 12.20
N GLN A 118 8.34 -39.54 12.83
CA GLN A 118 7.83 -40.72 13.57
C GLN A 118 7.33 -41.82 12.65
N LYS A 119 6.94 -41.53 11.43
CA LYS A 119 6.66 -42.54 10.41
C LYS A 119 7.95 -43.20 9.92
N ARG A 120 9.00 -42.45 9.60
CA ARG A 120 10.30 -42.98 9.19
C ARG A 120 11.00 -43.80 10.29
N ALA A 121 10.97 -43.31 11.53
CA ALA A 121 11.52 -44.06 12.67
C ALA A 121 10.71 -45.31 13.03
N LYS A 122 9.42 -45.37 12.64
CA LYS A 122 8.61 -46.59 12.78
C LYS A 122 8.82 -47.54 11.63
N ASP A 123 9.02 -47.04 10.42
CA ASP A 123 9.29 -47.86 9.24
C ASP A 123 10.73 -48.44 9.26
N GLU A 124 11.72 -47.75 9.87
CA GLU A 124 13.07 -48.23 10.11
C GLU A 124 13.19 -49.18 11.32
N ALA A 125 12.24 -49.14 12.28
CA ALA A 125 12.23 -50.05 13.44
C ALA A 125 11.48 -51.37 13.17
N ASP A 126 10.67 -51.45 12.12
CA ASP A 126 9.97 -52.70 11.75
C ASP A 126 10.72 -53.58 10.75
N GLU A 127 11.88 -53.15 10.21
CA GLU A 127 12.71 -53.97 9.31
C GLU A 127 13.81 -54.82 9.98
N ASP A 128 14.08 -54.62 11.30
CA ASP A 128 15.17 -55.32 12.03
C ASP A 128 14.73 -56.24 13.20
N ALA A 129 13.57 -56.83 13.14
CA ALA A 129 13.13 -57.76 14.16
C ALA A 129 12.95 -59.17 13.60
N ASP A 130 14.02 -59.98 13.65
CA ASP A 130 13.97 -61.45 13.55
C ASP A 130 13.82 -62.06 14.95
N PRO A 131 13.00 -63.11 15.12
CA PRO A 131 12.58 -63.56 16.42
C PRO A 131 13.39 -64.76 16.90
N ALA A 132 13.98 -64.72 18.09
CA ALA A 132 14.22 -65.94 18.87
C ALA A 132 14.57 -65.68 20.34
N ASP A 133 13.88 -66.44 21.13
CA ASP A 133 14.22 -67.23 22.34
C ASP A 133 14.21 -66.52 23.74
N SER A 134 13.17 -66.92 24.35
CA SER A 134 12.90 -67.50 25.70
C SER A 134 13.97 -67.45 26.80
N ALA A 135 13.46 -67.25 27.97
CA ALA A 135 13.63 -67.91 29.27
C ALA A 135 14.37 -67.23 30.42
N SER A 136 13.58 -67.06 31.45
CA SER A 136 13.79 -67.39 32.88
C SER A 136 14.64 -66.49 33.78
N ALA A 137 13.94 -65.94 34.76
CA ALA A 137 14.13 -66.04 36.22
C ALA A 137 15.44 -65.60 36.90
N SER A 138 15.38 -64.61 37.77
CA SER A 138 15.41 -64.94 39.23
C SER A 138 15.53 -63.64 40.06
N ALA A 139 14.86 -63.69 41.18
CA ALA A 139 14.80 -62.72 42.25
C ALA A 139 16.12 -62.48 42.97
N ASN A 140 16.36 -61.27 43.44
CA ASN A 140 16.74 -61.07 44.86
C ASN A 140 16.56 -59.59 45.25
N GLY A 141 15.89 -59.42 46.37
CA GLY A 141 15.53 -58.20 46.99
C GLY A 141 16.64 -57.49 47.78
N THR A 142 16.45 -56.25 47.99
CA THR A 142 16.95 -55.49 49.13
C THR A 142 16.00 -54.34 49.45
N ALA A 143 15.81 -54.10 50.76
CA ALA A 143 14.77 -53.39 51.46
C ALA A 143 14.71 -51.84 51.19
N PRO A 144 13.66 -51.17 51.65
CA PRO A 144 13.16 -49.88 51.15
C PRO A 144 13.89 -48.69 51.75
N ALA A 145 14.23 -47.72 50.89
CA ALA A 145 14.53 -46.36 51.27
C ALA A 145 13.21 -45.60 51.45
N GLU A 146 13.15 -44.79 52.47
CA GLU A 146 12.00 -43.91 52.81
C GLU A 146 11.58 -43.02 51.65
N PRO A 147 10.30 -42.72 51.50
CA PRO A 147 9.83 -41.87 50.41
C PRO A 147 10.24 -40.42 50.70
N GLU A 148 11.11 -39.89 49.83
CA GLU A 148 11.24 -38.42 49.66
C GLU A 148 9.85 -37.84 49.37
N ALA A 149 9.51 -36.79 50.10
CA ALA A 149 8.30 -36.03 49.87
C ALA A 149 8.16 -35.64 48.41
N PRO A 150 7.00 -35.78 47.78
CA PRO A 150 6.82 -35.41 46.40
C PRO A 150 7.13 -33.93 46.26
N ALA A 151 8.07 -33.60 45.37
CA ALA A 151 8.28 -32.23 44.91
C ALA A 151 6.90 -31.64 44.56
N PRO A 152 6.63 -30.37 44.87
CA PRO A 152 5.36 -29.76 44.54
C PRO A 152 5.15 -29.92 43.02
N VAL A 153 4.09 -30.64 42.67
CA VAL A 153 3.57 -30.68 41.30
C VAL A 153 3.28 -29.26 40.95
N LEU A 154 4.20 -28.62 40.24
CA LEU A 154 3.99 -27.32 39.66
C LEU A 154 2.82 -27.45 38.68
N SER A 155 1.74 -26.83 39.10
CA SER A 155 0.44 -26.81 38.47
C SER A 155 0.49 -26.50 36.98
N ASP A 156 -0.52 -26.98 36.33
CA ASP A 156 -0.95 -26.76 34.96
C ASP A 156 -0.39 -25.49 34.31
N ALA A 157 0.14 -25.69 33.13
CA ALA A 157 0.62 -24.61 32.27
C ALA A 157 -0.44 -23.49 32.16
N ARG A 158 -0.03 -22.25 32.49
CA ARG A 158 -0.89 -21.07 32.45
C ARG A 158 -1.59 -20.93 31.10
N GLU A 159 -2.81 -20.44 31.09
CA GLU A 159 -3.53 -20.18 29.85
C GLU A 159 -3.05 -18.87 29.23
N LEU A 160 -2.83 -18.87 27.89
CA LEU A 160 -2.42 -17.70 27.14
C LEU A 160 -3.65 -17.08 26.47
N GLN A 161 -3.93 -15.81 26.78
CA GLN A 161 -5.02 -15.04 26.22
C GLN A 161 -4.50 -13.98 25.26
N LEU A 162 -5.14 -13.87 24.11
CA LEU A 162 -4.87 -12.89 23.05
C LEU A 162 -6.05 -11.92 22.94
N ASP A 163 -5.79 -10.64 23.22
CA ASP A 163 -6.80 -9.59 23.15
C ASP A 163 -6.63 -8.81 21.84
N PHE A 164 -7.48 -9.11 20.87
CA PHE A 164 -7.48 -8.48 19.56
C PHE A 164 -8.23 -7.16 19.57
N SER A 165 -7.61 -6.13 18.99
CA SER A 165 -8.23 -4.83 18.73
C SER A 165 -7.94 -4.36 17.31
N ALA A 166 -8.81 -3.50 16.78
CA ALA A 166 -8.67 -2.92 15.46
C ALA A 166 -8.43 -1.41 15.56
N SER A 167 -7.57 -0.91 14.71
CA SER A 167 -7.27 0.51 14.57
C SER A 167 -7.02 0.86 13.11
N GLU A 168 -6.78 2.12 12.84
CA GLU A 168 -6.38 2.59 11.50
C GLU A 168 -5.06 1.97 11.00
N GLN A 169 -4.21 1.52 11.92
CA GLN A 169 -2.95 0.88 11.60
C GLN A 169 -3.10 -0.60 11.21
N GLY A 170 -4.24 -1.22 11.54
CA GLY A 170 -4.50 -2.61 11.26
C GLY A 170 -5.20 -3.35 12.40
N LEU A 171 -5.08 -4.66 12.37
CA LEU A 171 -5.50 -5.55 13.45
C LEU A 171 -4.31 -5.83 14.34
N ASP A 172 -4.42 -5.55 15.62
CA ASP A 172 -3.38 -5.83 16.60
C ASP A 172 -3.90 -6.74 17.72
N PHE A 173 -2.97 -7.39 18.44
CA PHE A 173 -3.31 -8.11 19.66
C PHE A 173 -2.25 -7.99 20.74
N ALA A 174 -2.70 -7.91 21.98
CA ALA A 174 -1.86 -8.02 23.17
C ALA A 174 -1.92 -9.44 23.72
N VAL A 175 -0.86 -9.86 24.41
CA VAL A 175 -0.69 -11.22 24.94
C VAL A 175 -0.65 -11.18 26.46
N TYR A 176 -1.49 -11.99 27.12
CA TYR A 176 -1.60 -12.05 28.56
C TYR A 176 -1.56 -13.49 29.05
N TRP A 177 -0.91 -13.70 30.18
CA TRP A 177 -1.09 -14.89 30.98
C TRP A 177 -2.35 -14.74 31.84
N LEU A 178 -3.16 -15.78 31.88
CA LEU A 178 -4.23 -15.92 32.86
C LEU A 178 -3.72 -16.77 34.02
N ASP A 179 -3.56 -16.12 35.18
CA ASP A 179 -3.19 -16.79 36.42
C ASP A 179 -4.33 -16.57 37.44
N ASN A 180 -5.06 -17.63 37.78
CA ASN A 180 -6.22 -17.57 38.68
C ASN A 180 -7.24 -16.44 38.36
N GLY A 181 -7.45 -16.17 37.07
CA GLY A 181 -8.37 -15.10 36.61
C GLY A 181 -7.74 -13.70 36.54
N VAL A 182 -6.49 -13.55 36.94
CA VAL A 182 -5.74 -12.27 36.82
C VAL A 182 -4.95 -12.25 35.54
N LYS A 183 -5.07 -11.17 34.77
CA LYS A 183 -4.30 -10.94 33.56
C LYS A 183 -2.94 -10.35 33.89
N VAL A 184 -1.86 -11.02 33.47
CA VAL A 184 -0.48 -10.53 33.58
C VAL A 184 0.10 -10.43 32.18
N ALA A 185 0.78 -9.34 31.84
CA ALA A 185 1.41 -9.18 30.54
C ALA A 185 2.40 -10.34 30.28
N ALA A 186 2.28 -10.94 29.10
CA ALA A 186 3.19 -12.02 28.71
C ALA A 186 4.43 -11.52 27.96
N LEU A 187 4.38 -10.29 27.41
CA LEU A 187 5.44 -9.68 26.62
C LEU A 187 5.66 -8.21 27.04
N GLY A 188 6.91 -7.76 26.99
CA GLY A 188 7.31 -6.36 27.23
C GLY A 188 7.52 -6.00 28.71
N GLU A 189 7.42 -4.70 29.04
CA GLU A 189 7.56 -4.23 30.42
C GLU A 189 6.44 -4.78 31.31
N GLY A 190 6.79 -5.35 32.47
CA GLY A 190 5.84 -6.01 33.37
C GLY A 190 5.54 -7.46 33.01
N ALA A 191 6.17 -8.03 31.99
CA ALA A 191 6.11 -9.47 31.70
C ALA A 191 6.80 -10.27 32.83
N LEU A 192 6.33 -11.49 33.06
CA LEU A 192 6.97 -12.42 33.97
C LEU A 192 8.42 -12.69 33.53
N SER A 193 9.35 -12.66 34.50
CA SER A 193 10.75 -12.95 34.18
C SER A 193 10.90 -14.40 33.68
N GLY A 194 11.87 -14.64 32.79
CA GLY A 194 12.10 -15.94 32.19
C GLY A 194 12.30 -17.08 33.20
N ASP A 195 12.78 -16.77 34.40
CA ASP A 195 12.99 -17.74 35.48
C ASP A 195 11.69 -18.23 36.15
N VAL A 196 10.58 -17.52 35.93
CA VAL A 196 9.24 -17.85 36.48
C VAL A 196 8.41 -18.66 35.48
N LEU A 197 8.82 -18.70 34.21
CA LEU A 197 8.10 -19.41 33.16
C LEU A 197 8.50 -20.88 33.11
N SER A 198 7.51 -21.78 33.13
CA SER A 198 7.71 -23.21 32.92
C SER A 198 8.16 -23.50 31.48
N ALA A 199 8.71 -24.68 31.23
CA ALA A 199 9.03 -25.12 29.86
C ALA A 199 7.79 -25.12 28.96
N ALA A 200 6.62 -25.53 29.49
CA ALA A 200 5.37 -25.52 28.77
C ALA A 200 4.87 -24.09 28.45
N ASP A 201 5.10 -23.13 29.33
CA ASP A 201 4.76 -21.71 29.08
C ASP A 201 5.64 -21.14 27.96
N ARG A 202 6.93 -21.44 27.97
CA ARG A 202 7.86 -21.02 26.90
C ARG A 202 7.45 -21.60 25.55
N GLU A 203 7.08 -22.88 25.49
CA GLU A 203 6.58 -23.53 24.28
C GLU A 203 5.34 -22.84 23.72
N LYS A 204 4.39 -22.42 24.58
CA LYS A 204 3.20 -21.67 24.16
C LYS A 204 3.56 -20.33 23.52
N LEU A 205 4.51 -19.58 24.10
CA LEU A 205 4.98 -18.32 23.52
C LEU A 205 5.66 -18.51 22.16
N ILE A 206 6.48 -19.55 22.02
CA ILE A 206 7.15 -19.90 20.77
C ILE A 206 6.11 -20.25 19.70
N ARG A 207 5.14 -21.09 20.07
CA ARG A 207 4.03 -21.45 19.19
C ARG A 207 3.25 -20.22 18.73
N LEU A 208 2.96 -19.29 19.64
CA LEU A 208 2.29 -18.04 19.33
C LEU A 208 3.11 -17.18 18.35
N ALA A 209 4.41 -17.01 18.60
CA ALA A 209 5.29 -16.23 17.73
C ALA A 209 5.30 -16.80 16.29
N ASN A 210 5.36 -18.13 16.15
CA ASN A 210 5.28 -18.80 14.86
C ASN A 210 3.93 -18.59 14.16
N PHE A 211 2.83 -18.69 14.91
CA PHE A 211 1.50 -18.44 14.37
C PHE A 211 1.34 -16.99 13.93
N ALA A 212 1.80 -16.04 14.75
CA ALA A 212 1.76 -14.62 14.44
C ALA A 212 2.55 -14.30 13.16
N ARG A 213 3.77 -14.82 13.05
CA ARG A 213 4.61 -14.64 11.86
C ARG A 213 3.97 -15.21 10.60
N LYS A 214 3.49 -16.46 10.66
CA LYS A 214 2.81 -17.11 9.51
C LYS A 214 1.56 -16.33 9.06
N ALA A 215 0.88 -15.68 9.99
CA ALA A 215 -0.29 -14.86 9.70
C ALA A 215 0.07 -13.41 9.31
N GLY A 216 1.34 -13.03 9.24
CA GLY A 216 1.79 -11.71 8.83
C GLY A 216 1.85 -10.66 9.93
N PHE A 217 1.61 -11.06 11.19
CA PHE A 217 1.76 -10.15 12.32
C PHE A 217 3.23 -9.86 12.63
N ARG A 218 3.51 -8.61 13.00
CA ARG A 218 4.82 -8.15 13.47
C ARG A 218 4.70 -7.65 14.89
N PHE A 219 5.63 -8.04 15.75
CA PHE A 219 5.69 -7.53 17.12
C PHE A 219 6.27 -6.12 17.15
N THR A 220 5.60 -5.23 17.87
CA THR A 220 6.03 -3.84 18.08
C THR A 220 6.35 -3.64 19.54
N SER A 221 7.64 -3.49 19.86
CA SER A 221 8.12 -3.32 21.23
C SER A 221 7.61 -2.04 21.89
N ALA A 222 7.37 -0.98 21.12
CA ALA A 222 6.83 0.28 21.63
C ALA A 222 5.42 0.17 22.24
N SER A 223 4.59 -0.74 21.70
CA SER A 223 3.23 -0.99 22.18
C SER A 223 3.06 -2.33 22.88
N ASN A 224 4.07 -3.19 22.89
CA ASN A 224 4.02 -4.59 23.34
C ASN A 224 2.88 -5.40 22.70
N ARG A 225 2.61 -5.14 21.40
CA ARG A 225 1.53 -5.77 20.65
C ARG A 225 2.04 -6.33 19.32
N TYR A 226 1.38 -7.38 18.85
CA TYR A 226 1.53 -7.86 17.49
C TYR A 226 0.58 -7.10 16.57
N LEU A 227 1.06 -6.60 15.43
CA LEU A 227 0.30 -5.81 14.47
C LEU A 227 0.31 -6.46 13.08
N LEU A 228 -0.87 -6.67 12.50
CA LEU A 228 -1.08 -6.96 11.08
C LEU A 228 -1.49 -5.65 10.39
N SER A 229 -0.53 -4.99 9.77
CA SER A 229 -0.71 -3.67 9.16
C SER A 229 -1.38 -3.71 7.77
N ARG A 230 -1.43 -4.88 7.14
CA ARG A 230 -2.09 -5.06 5.84
C ARG A 230 -3.57 -5.28 6.05
N LEU A 231 -4.34 -4.18 5.92
CA LEU A 231 -5.79 -4.18 6.13
C LEU A 231 -6.53 -5.16 5.20
N ASP A 232 -6.04 -5.37 3.98
CA ASP A 232 -6.60 -6.30 2.99
C ASP A 232 -6.48 -7.78 3.42
N GLU A 233 -5.51 -8.13 4.25
CA GLU A 233 -5.29 -9.49 4.76
C GLU A 233 -6.13 -9.79 6.02
N VAL A 234 -6.59 -8.76 6.73
CA VAL A 234 -7.29 -8.91 8.02
C VAL A 234 -8.56 -9.78 7.94
N PRO A 235 -9.47 -9.60 6.97
CA PRO A 235 -10.66 -10.46 6.87
C PRO A 235 -10.30 -11.93 6.65
N GLY A 236 -9.25 -12.19 5.85
CA GLY A 236 -8.74 -13.54 5.63
C GLY A 236 -8.23 -14.19 6.92
N PHE A 237 -7.49 -13.44 7.74
CA PHE A 237 -7.03 -13.92 9.05
C PHE A 237 -8.18 -14.21 10.02
N LEU A 238 -9.19 -13.34 10.08
CA LEU A 238 -10.34 -13.49 10.99
C LEU A 238 -11.26 -14.67 10.63
N GLY A 239 -11.05 -15.30 9.49
CA GLY A 239 -11.71 -16.52 9.06
C GLY A 239 -11.15 -17.80 9.69
N SER A 240 -10.70 -18.72 8.85
CA SER A 240 -10.18 -20.03 9.27
C SER A 240 -8.89 -19.98 10.10
N PRO A 241 -7.92 -19.07 9.86
CA PRO A 241 -6.75 -18.97 10.71
C PRO A 241 -7.06 -18.66 12.16
N LEU A 242 -7.91 -17.68 12.45
CA LEU A 242 -8.31 -17.35 13.82
C LEU A 242 -9.08 -18.51 14.48
N ALA A 243 -9.92 -19.21 13.72
CA ALA A 243 -10.62 -20.39 14.24
C ALA A 243 -9.64 -21.52 14.62
N HIS A 244 -8.52 -21.65 13.88
CA HIS A 244 -7.44 -22.57 14.24
C HIS A 244 -6.71 -22.11 15.51
N TRP A 245 -6.39 -20.82 15.65
CA TRP A 245 -5.71 -20.27 16.83
C TRP A 245 -6.51 -20.50 18.12
N ARG A 246 -7.83 -20.42 18.05
CA ARG A 246 -8.75 -20.66 19.19
C ARG A 246 -8.66 -22.07 19.77
N LYS A 247 -8.04 -23.02 19.07
CA LYS A 247 -7.75 -24.36 19.62
C LYS A 247 -6.59 -24.38 20.61
N PHE A 248 -5.75 -23.36 20.57
CA PHE A 248 -4.52 -23.27 21.36
C PHE A 248 -4.49 -22.09 22.32
N PHE A 249 -5.25 -21.02 22.03
CA PHE A 249 -5.23 -19.76 22.77
C PHE A 249 -6.64 -19.26 23.02
N ALA A 250 -6.86 -18.61 24.16
CA ALA A 250 -8.07 -17.85 24.41
C ALA A 250 -8.02 -16.55 23.57
N CYS A 251 -8.89 -16.38 22.56
CA CYS A 251 -8.89 -15.23 21.68
C CYS A 251 -10.12 -14.36 21.93
N LEU A 252 -9.93 -13.18 22.48
CA LEU A 252 -10.96 -12.16 22.65
C LEU A 252 -10.84 -11.09 21.57
N LEU A 253 -11.98 -10.69 21.01
CA LEU A 253 -12.04 -9.64 20.00
C LEU A 253 -12.86 -8.47 20.55
N THR A 254 -12.35 -7.27 20.38
CA THR A 254 -13.14 -6.05 20.57
C THR A 254 -14.26 -5.96 19.54
N PRO A 255 -15.33 -5.17 19.80
CA PRO A 255 -16.40 -4.95 18.82
C PRO A 255 -15.85 -4.47 17.45
N ASP A 256 -14.86 -3.59 17.45
CA ASP A 256 -14.23 -3.09 16.24
C ASP A 256 -13.46 -4.17 15.49
N ALA A 257 -12.70 -5.03 16.17
CA ALA A 257 -12.05 -6.19 15.58
C ALA A 257 -13.07 -7.20 15.03
N LEU A 258 -14.21 -7.35 15.70
CA LEU A 258 -15.29 -8.21 15.23
C LEU A 258 -15.93 -7.68 13.96
N ALA A 259 -16.09 -6.35 13.83
CA ALA A 259 -16.64 -5.70 12.65
C ALA A 259 -15.80 -5.98 11.39
N LEU A 260 -14.48 -6.17 11.52
CA LEU A 260 -13.59 -6.53 10.41
C LEU A 260 -13.89 -7.92 9.81
N LYS A 261 -14.58 -8.79 10.55
CA LYS A 261 -15.01 -10.11 10.06
C LYS A 261 -16.03 -10.01 8.92
N ASN A 262 -16.76 -8.90 8.83
CA ASN A 262 -17.74 -8.66 7.78
C ASN A 262 -17.10 -8.44 6.39
N GLY A 263 -15.76 -8.47 6.33
CA GLY A 263 -15.03 -8.28 5.09
C GLY A 263 -14.83 -6.80 4.74
N ILE A 264 -14.46 -6.58 3.47
CA ILE A 264 -14.25 -5.24 2.92
C ILE A 264 -15.54 -4.84 2.19
N ARG A 265 -16.12 -3.71 2.57
CA ARG A 265 -17.32 -3.16 1.95
C ARG A 265 -16.94 -2.04 0.98
N GLU A 266 -17.60 -2.00 -0.16
CA GLU A 266 -17.37 -0.94 -1.16
C GLU A 266 -18.19 0.31 -0.81
N LEU A 267 -17.59 1.46 -1.09
CA LEU A 267 -18.20 2.76 -0.91
C LEU A 267 -18.74 3.28 -2.23
N ASP A 268 -19.86 3.97 -2.16
CA ASP A 268 -20.34 4.84 -3.23
C ASP A 268 -19.82 6.24 -3.01
N ILE A 269 -19.43 6.93 -4.09
CA ILE A 269 -19.06 8.34 -4.06
C ILE A 269 -20.00 9.17 -4.91
N ALA A 270 -20.40 10.29 -4.35
CA ALA A 270 -21.19 11.30 -5.04
C ALA A 270 -20.50 12.66 -4.93
N ALA A 271 -20.67 13.49 -5.95
CA ALA A 271 -20.20 14.85 -6.00
C ALA A 271 -21.39 15.78 -6.29
N GLU A 272 -21.70 16.66 -5.36
CA GLU A 272 -22.74 17.67 -5.52
C GLU A 272 -22.12 19.00 -5.93
N ALA A 273 -22.40 19.46 -7.15
CA ALA A 273 -21.94 20.73 -7.66
C ALA A 273 -23.06 21.78 -7.61
N ARG A 274 -22.77 22.91 -6.96
CA ARG A 274 -23.67 24.03 -6.83
C ARG A 274 -23.11 25.27 -7.53
N GLU A 275 -23.92 25.90 -8.38
CA GLU A 275 -23.55 27.12 -9.06
C GLU A 275 -23.49 28.30 -8.09
N LEU A 276 -22.45 29.12 -8.26
CA LEU A 276 -22.24 30.39 -7.56
C LEU A 276 -22.63 31.58 -8.48
N THR A 277 -22.83 32.77 -7.89
CA THR A 277 -23.32 33.97 -8.59
C THR A 277 -22.40 34.51 -9.68
N ASP A 278 -21.11 34.16 -9.66
CA ASP A 278 -20.07 34.63 -10.61
C ASP A 278 -19.79 33.65 -11.77
N GLY A 279 -20.67 32.65 -11.94
CA GLY A 279 -20.48 31.61 -12.96
C GLY A 279 -19.46 30.55 -12.62
N ALA A 280 -18.99 30.55 -11.39
CA ALA A 280 -18.19 29.49 -10.82
C ALA A 280 -19.08 28.45 -10.10
N PHE A 281 -18.48 27.46 -9.49
CA PHE A 281 -19.22 26.46 -8.71
C PHE A 281 -18.47 26.09 -7.45
N GLU A 282 -19.19 25.49 -6.53
CA GLU A 282 -18.70 24.78 -5.35
C GLU A 282 -18.98 23.30 -5.51
N LEU A 283 -18.04 22.42 -5.13
CA LEU A 283 -18.20 20.98 -5.18
C LEU A 283 -18.07 20.36 -3.80
N ASN A 284 -19.09 19.61 -3.39
CA ASN A 284 -19.11 18.87 -2.14
C ASN A 284 -19.12 17.38 -2.42
N TRP A 285 -18.10 16.67 -1.93
CA TRP A 285 -18.00 15.22 -2.03
C TRP A 285 -18.77 14.54 -0.90
N ARG A 286 -19.48 13.49 -1.26
CA ARG A 286 -20.17 12.60 -0.31
C ARG A 286 -19.67 11.17 -0.52
N PHE A 287 -19.37 10.51 0.60
CA PHE A 287 -18.99 9.12 0.65
C PHE A 287 -20.11 8.38 1.36
N GLU A 288 -20.66 7.37 0.74
CA GLU A 288 -21.84 6.65 1.23
C GLU A 288 -21.51 5.16 1.35
N LEU A 289 -21.90 4.56 2.47
CA LEU A 289 -21.80 3.14 2.71
C LEU A 289 -23.22 2.59 2.87
N GLU A 290 -23.67 1.78 1.89
CA GLU A 290 -25.02 1.20 1.92
C GLU A 290 -26.14 2.26 2.08
N GLY A 291 -25.92 3.45 1.51
CA GLY A 291 -26.86 4.59 1.60
C GLY A 291 -26.69 5.47 2.84
N GLU A 292 -25.78 5.13 3.77
CA GLU A 292 -25.46 5.98 4.91
C GLU A 292 -24.24 6.88 4.62
N LEU A 293 -24.37 8.16 4.89
CA LEU A 293 -23.29 9.13 4.71
C LEU A 293 -22.15 8.89 5.70
N ILE A 294 -20.93 8.85 5.20
CA ILE A 294 -19.71 8.89 6.01
C ILE A 294 -19.36 10.36 6.29
N ALA A 295 -19.66 10.79 7.51
CA ALA A 295 -19.45 12.17 7.94
C ALA A 295 -18.05 12.45 8.50
N GLU A 296 -17.24 11.42 8.75
CA GLU A 296 -15.91 11.54 9.32
C GLU A 296 -14.95 12.25 8.36
N ARG A 297 -14.62 13.50 8.67
CA ARG A 297 -13.69 14.32 7.88
C ARG A 297 -12.34 13.66 7.67
N GLU A 298 -11.86 12.94 8.66
CA GLU A 298 -10.57 12.25 8.61
C GLU A 298 -10.57 11.13 7.56
N ALA A 299 -11.66 10.35 7.49
CA ALA A 299 -11.85 9.33 6.45
C ALA A 299 -11.84 9.96 5.04
N GLN A 300 -12.56 11.06 4.86
CA GLN A 300 -12.58 11.79 3.59
C GLN A 300 -11.18 12.28 3.22
N HIS A 301 -10.43 12.85 4.17
CA HIS A 301 -9.04 13.27 3.94
C HIS A 301 -8.12 12.14 3.51
N ARG A 302 -8.28 10.94 4.07
CA ARG A 302 -7.50 9.76 3.70
C ARG A 302 -7.78 9.33 2.26
N PHE A 303 -9.04 9.30 1.84
CA PHE A 303 -9.40 9.02 0.45
C PHE A 303 -8.83 10.07 -0.52
N PHE A 304 -8.88 11.36 -0.16
CA PHE A 304 -8.25 12.41 -0.96
C PHE A 304 -6.72 12.32 -1.00
N ARG A 305 -6.06 11.66 -0.06
CA ARG A 305 -4.63 11.35 -0.11
C ARG A 305 -4.29 10.17 -1.01
N GLY A 306 -5.30 9.45 -1.51
CA GLY A 306 -5.15 8.30 -2.40
C GLY A 306 -5.17 6.96 -1.68
N GLU A 307 -5.51 6.92 -0.39
CA GLU A 307 -5.79 5.66 0.28
C GLU A 307 -7.11 5.11 -0.26
N ASN A 308 -7.11 3.86 -0.71
CA ASN A 308 -8.31 3.23 -1.26
C ASN A 308 -8.98 2.24 -0.30
N LEU A 309 -8.32 1.90 0.81
CA LEU A 309 -8.82 0.99 1.83
C LEU A 309 -8.52 1.57 3.21
N ILE A 310 -9.56 1.80 4.00
CA ILE A 310 -9.42 2.36 5.36
C ILE A 310 -10.29 1.58 6.36
N PHE A 311 -9.90 1.68 7.61
CA PHE A 311 -10.72 1.21 8.73
C PHE A 311 -11.58 2.37 9.26
N LEU A 312 -12.88 2.11 9.44
CA LEU A 312 -13.82 3.01 10.09
C LEU A 312 -14.31 2.38 11.40
N LYS A 313 -14.13 3.10 12.49
CA LYS A 313 -14.56 2.64 13.82
C LYS A 313 -16.06 2.34 13.84
N GLY A 314 -16.44 1.18 14.36
CA GLY A 314 -17.82 0.70 14.39
C GLY A 314 -18.38 0.23 13.04
N ARG A 315 -17.72 0.54 11.91
CA ARG A 315 -18.18 0.17 10.56
C ARG A 315 -17.30 -0.87 9.88
N GLY A 316 -16.03 -1.03 10.30
CA GLY A 316 -15.09 -2.02 9.74
C GLY A 316 -14.29 -1.49 8.55
N LEU A 317 -13.92 -2.37 7.61
CA LEU A 317 -13.13 -2.01 6.44
C LEU A 317 -14.00 -1.52 5.30
N VAL A 318 -13.64 -0.38 4.75
CA VAL A 318 -14.31 0.22 3.59
C VAL A 318 -13.31 0.52 2.49
N ARG A 319 -13.72 0.34 1.24
CA ARG A 319 -12.86 0.48 0.08
C ARG A 319 -13.51 1.36 -0.99
N LEU A 320 -12.69 2.21 -1.61
CA LEU A 320 -12.97 2.79 -2.91
C LEU A 320 -12.42 1.89 -4.02
N SER A 321 -13.16 1.73 -5.11
CA SER A 321 -12.65 1.09 -6.30
C SER A 321 -11.45 1.86 -6.88
N ASN A 322 -10.61 1.20 -7.67
CA ASN A 322 -9.47 1.86 -8.31
C ASN A 322 -9.92 3.03 -9.19
N ARG A 323 -11.04 2.89 -9.93
CA ARG A 323 -11.60 3.93 -10.78
C ARG A 323 -12.08 5.15 -9.97
N GLN A 324 -12.72 4.93 -8.83
CA GLN A 324 -13.10 6.02 -7.92
C GLN A 324 -11.89 6.74 -7.35
N THR A 325 -10.85 6.00 -6.97
CA THR A 325 -9.59 6.57 -6.47
C THR A 325 -8.89 7.40 -7.55
N GLU A 326 -8.86 6.92 -8.80
CA GLU A 326 -8.35 7.68 -9.95
C GLU A 326 -9.15 8.95 -10.20
N ALA A 327 -10.49 8.88 -10.14
CA ALA A 327 -11.34 10.05 -10.31
C ALA A 327 -11.06 11.13 -9.25
N LEU A 328 -10.87 10.75 -7.99
CA LEU A 328 -10.49 11.68 -6.92
C LEU A 328 -9.08 12.24 -7.11
N ALA A 329 -8.13 11.43 -7.60
CA ALA A 329 -6.76 11.87 -7.88
C ALA A 329 -6.71 12.89 -9.02
N ASP A 330 -7.43 12.64 -10.13
CA ASP A 330 -7.55 13.55 -11.26
C ASP A 330 -8.21 14.88 -10.85
N TRP A 331 -9.28 14.79 -10.04
CA TRP A 331 -9.92 15.97 -9.48
C TRP A 331 -8.94 16.79 -8.64
N ARG A 332 -8.21 16.15 -7.72
CA ARG A 332 -7.21 16.85 -6.88
C ARG A 332 -6.10 17.49 -7.73
N SER A 333 -5.63 16.80 -8.77
CA SER A 333 -4.64 17.35 -9.68
C SER A 333 -5.14 18.61 -10.39
N SER A 334 -6.41 18.62 -10.76
CA SER A 334 -7.06 19.79 -11.37
C SER A 334 -7.17 20.98 -10.41
N LEU A 335 -7.39 20.72 -9.13
CA LEU A 335 -7.47 21.75 -8.08
C LEU A 335 -6.11 22.37 -7.72
N ASN A 336 -5.03 21.59 -7.72
CA ASN A 336 -3.69 22.09 -7.37
C ASN A 336 -3.19 23.20 -8.31
N GLN A 337 -3.81 23.38 -9.45
CA GLN A 337 -3.53 24.46 -10.41
C GLN A 337 -4.34 25.75 -10.12
N GLN A 338 -5.28 25.69 -9.19
CA GLN A 338 -6.18 26.80 -8.84
C GLN A 338 -5.98 27.14 -7.35
N GLY A 339 -5.86 28.44 -7.04
CA GLY A 339 -5.84 28.90 -5.65
C GLY A 339 -7.16 28.61 -4.92
N ASN A 340 -7.17 28.76 -3.60
CA ASN A 340 -8.38 28.65 -2.78
C ASN A 340 -9.42 29.71 -3.22
N GLY A 341 -10.46 29.28 -3.92
CA GLY A 341 -11.53 30.16 -4.39
C GLY A 341 -12.63 29.42 -5.12
N SER A 342 -13.54 30.16 -5.72
CA SER A 342 -14.59 29.63 -6.56
C SER A 342 -14.02 28.90 -7.77
N LEU A 343 -14.58 27.74 -8.08
CA LEU A 343 -14.07 26.85 -9.12
C LEU A 343 -14.70 27.17 -10.48
N PRO A 344 -13.92 27.34 -11.55
CA PRO A 344 -14.46 27.58 -12.88
C PRO A 344 -15.14 26.31 -13.42
N ARG A 345 -16.29 26.49 -14.11
CA ARG A 345 -17.18 25.42 -14.58
C ARG A 345 -16.45 24.32 -15.40
N TYR A 346 -15.44 24.68 -16.18
CA TYR A 346 -14.73 23.72 -17.03
C TYR A 346 -14.07 22.58 -16.24
N LEU A 347 -13.77 22.76 -14.93
CA LEU A 347 -13.22 21.69 -14.10
C LEU A 347 -14.21 20.51 -13.94
N LEU A 348 -15.52 20.78 -14.03
CA LEU A 348 -16.52 19.71 -13.99
C LEU A 348 -16.40 18.72 -15.14
N CYS A 349 -15.77 19.13 -16.27
CA CYS A 349 -15.55 18.25 -17.41
C CYS A 349 -14.73 17.00 -17.05
N SER A 350 -13.87 17.09 -16.03
CA SER A 350 -13.09 15.94 -15.54
C SER A 350 -13.96 14.88 -14.85
N LEU A 351 -15.18 15.24 -14.45
CA LEU A 351 -16.15 14.34 -13.82
C LEU A 351 -17.24 13.83 -14.78
N PHE A 352 -17.34 14.42 -15.98
CA PHE A 352 -18.34 14.00 -16.95
C PHE A 352 -17.96 12.64 -17.57
N GLY A 353 -18.94 11.75 -17.69
CA GLY A 353 -18.75 10.41 -18.25
C GLY A 353 -18.04 9.43 -17.32
N ARG A 354 -17.88 9.77 -16.04
CA ARG A 354 -17.38 8.88 -15.02
C ARG A 354 -18.55 8.23 -14.28
N ASP A 355 -18.88 7.00 -14.69
CA ASP A 355 -20.00 6.25 -14.10
C ASP A 355 -19.76 5.88 -12.64
N GLU A 356 -18.50 5.93 -12.19
CA GLU A 356 -18.09 5.60 -10.83
C GLU A 356 -18.38 6.69 -9.80
N VAL A 357 -18.70 7.93 -10.27
CA VAL A 357 -19.01 9.08 -9.43
C VAL A 357 -20.40 9.55 -9.77
N LYS A 358 -21.31 9.47 -8.82
CA LYS A 358 -22.64 10.06 -8.99
C LYS A 358 -22.50 11.58 -8.92
N LEU A 359 -22.69 12.25 -10.07
CA LEU A 359 -22.58 13.71 -10.17
C LEU A 359 -23.97 14.35 -10.10
N ASP A 360 -24.25 15.03 -9.01
CA ASP A 360 -25.48 15.79 -8.79
C ASP A 360 -25.22 17.28 -9.14
N LEU A 361 -25.91 17.82 -10.13
CA LEU A 361 -25.76 19.18 -10.62
C LEU A 361 -27.00 20.01 -10.30
N THR A 362 -26.81 21.26 -9.91
CA THR A 362 -27.93 22.26 -9.92
C THR A 362 -28.44 22.47 -11.33
N GLU A 363 -29.68 22.92 -11.47
CA GLU A 363 -30.36 23.10 -12.77
C GLU A 363 -29.55 23.95 -13.76
N GLY A 364 -28.90 25.01 -13.27
CA GLY A 364 -28.04 25.88 -14.10
C GLY A 364 -26.82 25.14 -14.66
N LEU A 365 -26.14 24.33 -13.82
CA LEU A 365 -24.99 23.55 -14.23
C LEU A 365 -25.39 22.38 -15.15
N ASP A 366 -26.54 21.75 -14.93
CA ASP A 366 -27.02 20.68 -15.81
C ASP A 366 -27.42 21.23 -17.19
N THR A 367 -28.06 22.43 -17.23
CA THR A 367 -28.35 23.14 -18.47
C THR A 367 -27.06 23.50 -19.21
N TRP A 368 -26.06 24.00 -18.49
CA TRP A 368 -24.75 24.29 -19.08
C TRP A 368 -24.09 23.02 -19.62
N ARG A 369 -24.09 21.90 -18.87
CA ARG A 369 -23.59 20.60 -19.35
C ARG A 369 -24.26 20.14 -20.64
N LYS A 370 -25.59 20.21 -20.68
CA LYS A 370 -26.39 19.86 -21.88
C LYS A 370 -25.99 20.70 -23.07
N ARG A 371 -25.78 22.02 -22.88
CA ARG A 371 -25.27 22.88 -23.95
C ARG A 371 -23.88 22.48 -24.39
N LEU A 372 -22.97 22.25 -23.43
CA LEU A 372 -21.60 21.92 -23.75
C LEU A 372 -21.45 20.65 -24.60
N VAL A 373 -22.24 19.61 -24.33
CA VAL A 373 -22.22 18.35 -25.08
C VAL A 373 -23.07 18.38 -26.34
N SER A 374 -23.85 19.44 -26.57
CA SER A 374 -24.61 19.62 -27.80
C SER A 374 -23.67 19.89 -28.98
N PRO A 375 -24.06 19.52 -30.22
CA PRO A 375 -23.27 19.89 -31.39
C PRO A 375 -23.04 21.42 -31.47
N ALA A 376 -21.82 21.81 -31.88
CA ALA A 376 -21.50 23.20 -32.11
C ALA A 376 -22.35 23.75 -33.23
N ALA A 377 -22.89 24.97 -33.04
CA ALA A 377 -23.61 25.65 -34.10
C ALA A 377 -22.65 26.01 -35.24
N GLU A 378 -23.08 25.79 -36.49
CA GLU A 378 -22.35 26.21 -37.64
C GLU A 378 -22.56 27.73 -37.86
N SER A 379 -21.49 28.44 -38.24
CA SER A 379 -21.51 29.86 -38.56
C SER A 379 -21.00 30.11 -39.96
N ASP A 380 -21.72 30.92 -40.74
CA ASP A 380 -21.32 31.33 -42.09
C ASP A 380 -20.24 32.41 -42.09
N GLU A 381 -19.87 32.95 -40.92
CA GLU A 381 -18.88 34.03 -40.80
C GLU A 381 -17.42 33.59 -41.02
N LEU A 382 -17.19 32.27 -41.07
CA LEU A 382 -15.85 31.72 -41.30
C LEU A 382 -15.41 31.90 -42.76
N LEU A 383 -14.08 32.04 -42.96
CA LEU A 383 -13.48 32.14 -44.28
C LEU A 383 -13.88 30.97 -45.19
N PRO A 384 -14.34 31.24 -46.45
CA PRO A 384 -14.70 30.18 -47.40
C PRO A 384 -13.57 29.22 -47.75
N ILE A 385 -12.31 29.68 -47.62
CA ILE A 385 -11.09 28.88 -47.91
C ILE A 385 -10.86 27.77 -46.93
N LEU A 386 -11.48 27.76 -45.76
CA LEU A 386 -11.31 26.73 -44.76
C LEU A 386 -11.83 25.38 -45.25
N ARG A 387 -11.02 24.33 -45.09
CA ARG A 387 -11.46 22.96 -45.33
C ARG A 387 -12.51 22.52 -44.33
N PRO A 388 -13.35 21.51 -44.61
CA PRO A 388 -14.42 21.08 -43.71
C PRO A 388 -13.95 20.79 -42.27
N TYR A 389 -12.81 20.10 -42.09
CA TYR A 389 -12.29 19.80 -40.75
C TYR A 389 -11.81 21.06 -40.02
N GLN A 390 -11.28 22.07 -40.77
CA GLN A 390 -10.87 23.37 -40.18
C GLN A 390 -12.07 24.17 -39.73
N ARG A 391 -13.16 24.18 -40.51
CA ARG A 391 -14.44 24.76 -40.10
C ARG A 391 -14.96 24.13 -38.85
N TYR A 392 -14.98 22.79 -38.81
CA TYR A 392 -15.39 22.03 -37.64
C TYR A 392 -14.57 22.44 -36.40
N GLY A 393 -13.22 22.50 -36.51
CA GLY A 393 -12.34 22.92 -35.44
C GLY A 393 -12.63 24.35 -34.94
N CYS A 394 -12.88 25.29 -35.86
CA CYS A 394 -13.28 26.65 -35.48
C CYS A 394 -14.62 26.70 -34.74
N HIS A 395 -15.65 26.01 -35.24
CA HIS A 395 -16.95 25.94 -34.59
C HIS A 395 -16.86 25.31 -33.21
N TRP A 396 -16.11 24.22 -33.10
CA TRP A 396 -15.88 23.55 -31.83
C TRP A 396 -15.18 24.46 -30.82
N LEU A 397 -14.13 25.19 -31.22
CA LEU A 397 -13.43 26.12 -30.33
C LEU A 397 -14.34 27.30 -29.96
N ALA A 398 -15.13 27.85 -30.90
CA ALA A 398 -16.11 28.91 -30.63
C ALA A 398 -17.16 28.45 -29.60
N HIS A 399 -17.65 27.24 -29.77
CA HIS A 399 -18.60 26.58 -28.85
C HIS A 399 -18.04 26.44 -27.43
N LEU A 400 -16.78 25.97 -27.31
CA LEU A 400 -16.11 25.90 -26.01
C LEU A 400 -15.97 27.27 -25.36
N CYS A 401 -15.50 28.27 -26.12
CA CYS A 401 -15.37 29.64 -25.62
C CYS A 401 -16.70 30.21 -25.15
N ALA A 402 -17.80 30.03 -25.92
CA ALA A 402 -19.14 30.47 -25.55
C ALA A 402 -19.66 29.82 -24.25
N ASN A 403 -19.17 28.64 -23.93
CA ASN A 403 -19.49 27.91 -22.69
C ASN A 403 -18.47 28.16 -21.56
N GLY A 404 -17.53 29.09 -21.71
CA GLY A 404 -16.52 29.41 -20.70
C GLY A 404 -15.46 28.31 -20.53
N CYS A 405 -15.29 27.44 -21.55
CA CYS A 405 -14.30 26.38 -21.59
C CYS A 405 -13.11 26.80 -22.45
N HIS A 406 -12.02 26.02 -22.32
CA HIS A 406 -10.80 26.16 -23.11
C HIS A 406 -10.65 24.97 -24.05
N GLY A 407 -10.05 25.19 -25.24
CA GLY A 407 -9.82 24.15 -26.22
C GLY A 407 -8.34 23.91 -26.46
N LEU A 408 -7.96 22.67 -26.77
CA LEU A 408 -6.65 22.29 -27.25
C LEU A 408 -6.75 21.79 -28.69
N LEU A 409 -6.17 22.55 -29.65
CA LEU A 409 -6.09 22.13 -31.04
C LEU A 409 -4.78 21.37 -31.29
N ALA A 410 -4.84 20.07 -31.17
CA ALA A 410 -3.68 19.17 -31.21
C ALA A 410 -3.54 18.42 -32.56
N ASP A 411 -4.04 19.00 -33.64
CA ASP A 411 -3.87 18.46 -35.01
C ASP A 411 -2.40 18.31 -35.39
N GLU A 412 -2.10 17.45 -36.35
CA GLU A 412 -0.76 17.28 -36.89
C GLU A 412 -0.20 18.60 -37.50
N MET A 413 1.13 18.66 -37.62
CA MET A 413 1.77 19.80 -38.27
C MET A 413 1.35 19.91 -39.76
N GLY A 414 1.15 21.13 -40.25
CA GLY A 414 0.74 21.40 -41.63
C GLY A 414 -0.76 21.42 -41.88
N LEU A 415 -1.61 21.03 -40.90
CA LEU A 415 -3.08 21.05 -41.04
C LEU A 415 -3.71 22.44 -40.88
N GLY A 416 -2.91 23.49 -40.80
CA GLY A 416 -3.40 24.89 -40.80
C GLY A 416 -4.02 25.35 -39.50
N LYS A 417 -3.48 24.88 -38.36
CA LYS A 417 -3.91 25.35 -37.01
C LYS A 417 -3.88 26.87 -36.86
N THR A 418 -2.84 27.51 -37.39
CA THR A 418 -2.70 28.96 -37.35
C THR A 418 -3.88 29.65 -38.05
N LEU A 419 -4.30 29.17 -39.23
CA LEU A 419 -5.42 29.70 -39.96
C LEU A 419 -6.76 29.49 -39.23
N GLN A 420 -6.94 28.32 -38.59
CA GLN A 420 -8.13 28.03 -37.75
C GLN A 420 -8.22 29.01 -36.59
N ILE A 421 -7.13 29.24 -35.85
CA ILE A 421 -7.14 30.21 -34.72
C ILE A 421 -7.36 31.64 -35.20
N LEU A 422 -6.70 32.07 -36.27
CA LEU A 422 -6.95 33.44 -36.83
C LEU A 422 -8.39 33.58 -37.27
N SER A 423 -8.97 32.59 -37.94
CA SER A 423 -10.38 32.61 -38.37
C SER A 423 -11.33 32.73 -37.17
N LEU A 424 -11.08 31.96 -36.11
CA LEU A 424 -11.84 32.01 -34.87
C LEU A 424 -11.77 33.42 -34.23
N LEU A 425 -10.58 33.98 -34.06
CA LEU A 425 -10.39 35.28 -33.40
C LEU A 425 -10.97 36.46 -34.20
N VAL A 426 -11.06 36.32 -35.52
CA VAL A 426 -11.63 37.35 -36.39
C VAL A 426 -13.15 37.24 -36.51
N ALA A 427 -13.68 36.02 -36.64
CA ALA A 427 -15.12 35.77 -36.78
C ALA A 427 -15.88 35.91 -35.42
N HIS A 428 -15.23 35.53 -34.33
CA HIS A 428 -15.86 35.52 -33.00
C HIS A 428 -15.09 36.42 -32.00
N PRO A 429 -15.00 37.74 -32.24
CA PRO A 429 -14.39 38.66 -31.28
C PRO A 429 -15.23 38.68 -30.00
N VAL A 430 -14.59 38.60 -28.84
CA VAL A 430 -15.31 38.77 -27.56
C VAL A 430 -15.51 40.25 -27.32
N GLU A 431 -16.77 40.69 -27.26
CA GLU A 431 -17.14 42.07 -27.07
C GLU A 431 -16.49 42.66 -25.80
N GLY A 432 -15.91 43.84 -25.92
CA GLY A 432 -15.24 44.55 -24.80
C GLY A 432 -13.93 43.92 -24.34
N LYS A 433 -13.45 42.82 -25.00
CA LYS A 433 -12.18 42.14 -24.66
C LYS A 433 -11.20 42.18 -25.82
N ARG A 434 -9.93 42.03 -25.49
CA ARG A 434 -8.84 41.97 -26.46
C ARG A 434 -8.33 40.53 -26.57
N SER A 435 -7.92 40.13 -27.76
CA SER A 435 -7.30 38.83 -28.01
C SER A 435 -5.79 38.98 -28.06
N ILE A 436 -5.09 38.04 -27.43
CA ILE A 436 -3.65 37.98 -27.43
C ILE A 436 -3.16 36.58 -27.86
N ILE A 437 -2.20 36.55 -28.77
CA ILE A 437 -1.47 35.35 -29.16
C ILE A 437 -0.13 35.38 -28.44
N VAL A 438 0.18 34.34 -27.69
CA VAL A 438 1.46 34.16 -26.98
C VAL A 438 2.24 33.04 -27.67
N CYS A 439 3.43 33.36 -28.18
CA CYS A 439 4.23 32.41 -28.96
C CYS A 439 5.73 32.66 -28.81
N PRO A 440 6.61 31.74 -29.26
CA PRO A 440 8.06 32.00 -29.36
C PRO A 440 8.37 33.18 -30.25
N ALA A 441 9.42 33.96 -29.93
CA ALA A 441 9.79 35.16 -30.71
C ALA A 441 10.02 34.84 -32.23
N SER A 442 10.58 33.68 -32.53
CA SER A 442 10.82 33.21 -33.93
C SER A 442 9.51 32.98 -34.71
N VAL A 443 8.38 32.80 -34.03
CA VAL A 443 7.07 32.52 -34.67
C VAL A 443 6.22 33.77 -34.84
N VAL A 444 6.54 34.85 -34.15
CA VAL A 444 5.81 36.14 -34.27
C VAL A 444 5.67 36.62 -35.75
N PRO A 445 6.73 36.62 -36.60
CA PRO A 445 6.61 36.99 -38.01
C PRO A 445 5.67 36.08 -38.79
N VAL A 446 5.58 34.79 -38.43
CA VAL A 446 4.68 33.82 -39.08
C VAL A 446 3.21 34.23 -38.84
N TRP A 447 2.83 34.51 -37.60
CA TRP A 447 1.50 34.96 -37.27
C TRP A 447 1.13 36.27 -37.99
N GLN A 448 2.06 37.22 -38.06
CA GLN A 448 1.86 38.46 -38.80
C GLN A 448 1.67 38.24 -40.31
N SER A 449 2.47 37.35 -40.92
CA SER A 449 2.40 37.03 -42.33
C SER A 449 1.07 36.33 -42.66
N GLU A 450 0.66 35.35 -41.88
CA GLU A 450 -0.60 34.64 -42.06
C GLU A 450 -1.81 35.60 -41.89
N LEU A 451 -1.77 36.47 -40.87
CA LEU A 451 -2.83 37.46 -40.69
C LEU A 451 -2.97 38.40 -41.89
N ARG A 452 -1.87 38.96 -42.39
CA ARG A 452 -1.89 39.84 -43.59
C ARG A 452 -2.39 39.12 -44.85
N LYS A 453 -2.03 37.85 -45.00
CA LYS A 453 -2.44 37.03 -46.14
C LYS A 453 -3.93 36.73 -46.17
N PHE A 454 -4.51 36.34 -45.06
CA PHE A 454 -5.90 35.87 -45.00
C PHE A 454 -6.88 36.94 -44.50
N PHE A 455 -6.41 37.92 -43.75
CA PHE A 455 -7.24 38.99 -43.14
C PHE A 455 -6.58 40.37 -43.35
N PRO A 456 -6.41 40.84 -44.60
CA PRO A 456 -5.67 42.05 -44.87
C PRO A 456 -6.21 43.33 -44.22
N HIS A 457 -7.51 43.29 -43.82
CA HIS A 457 -8.17 44.42 -43.13
C HIS A 457 -8.02 44.37 -41.59
N LYS A 458 -7.40 43.34 -41.06
CA LYS A 458 -7.16 43.21 -39.63
C LYS A 458 -5.72 43.54 -39.31
N HIS A 459 -5.54 44.30 -38.25
CA HIS A 459 -4.21 44.71 -37.78
C HIS A 459 -3.85 43.97 -36.52
N CYS A 460 -2.59 43.70 -36.31
CA CYS A 460 -2.04 43.19 -35.06
C CYS A 460 -0.96 44.12 -34.52
N ARG A 461 -0.84 44.16 -33.22
CA ARG A 461 0.24 44.85 -32.49
C ARG A 461 1.14 43.83 -31.83
N ILE A 462 2.46 44.07 -31.82
CA ILE A 462 3.38 43.27 -31.04
C ILE A 462 3.49 43.92 -29.67
N LEU A 463 3.20 43.13 -28.63
CA LEU A 463 3.35 43.59 -27.24
C LEU A 463 4.84 43.67 -26.90
N ARG A 464 5.35 44.86 -26.64
CA ARG A 464 6.74 45.11 -26.24
C ARG A 464 6.85 45.15 -24.71
N LYS A 465 8.10 44.99 -24.23
CA LYS A 465 8.43 45.22 -22.83
C LYS A 465 8.01 46.68 -22.49
N ASP A 466 7.38 46.93 -21.43
CA ASP A 466 6.89 48.24 -20.95
C ASP A 466 5.64 48.78 -21.68
N GLU A 467 5.06 48.05 -22.62
CA GLU A 467 3.80 48.42 -23.29
C GLU A 467 2.59 47.90 -22.51
N ASN A 468 1.62 48.77 -22.25
CA ASN A 468 0.42 48.35 -21.52
C ASN A 468 -0.62 47.78 -22.49
N PHE A 469 -0.89 46.50 -22.38
CA PHE A 469 -1.89 45.73 -23.12
C PHE A 469 -3.31 46.36 -23.02
N THR A 470 -3.62 47.06 -21.94
CA THR A 470 -4.94 47.61 -21.67
C THR A 470 -5.13 49.01 -22.21
N SER A 471 -4.10 49.69 -22.70
CA SER A 471 -4.14 51.11 -23.07
C SER A 471 -4.68 51.41 -24.48
N SER A 472 -4.92 50.38 -25.33
CA SER A 472 -5.44 50.58 -26.69
C SER A 472 -6.96 50.71 -26.69
N GLU A 473 -7.50 51.77 -27.29
CA GLU A 473 -8.94 52.02 -27.45
C GLU A 473 -9.55 51.20 -28.61
N GLU A 474 -8.72 50.74 -29.57
CA GLU A 474 -9.19 49.95 -30.71
C GLU A 474 -9.08 48.46 -30.45
N PRO A 475 -10.09 47.64 -30.82
CA PRO A 475 -10.04 46.21 -30.76
C PRO A 475 -9.02 45.67 -31.77
N CYS A 476 -7.79 45.41 -31.35
CA CYS A 476 -6.77 44.80 -32.17
C CYS A 476 -6.28 43.45 -31.61
N LEU A 477 -5.75 42.63 -32.49
CA LEU A 477 -5.10 41.39 -32.10
C LEU A 477 -3.68 41.67 -31.60
N TRP A 478 -3.36 41.22 -30.40
CA TRP A 478 -2.02 41.37 -29.86
C TRP A 478 -1.21 40.07 -30.03
N ILE A 479 0.07 40.23 -30.29
CA ILE A 479 1.03 39.10 -30.35
C ILE A 479 2.13 39.40 -29.34
N ALA A 480 2.34 38.48 -28.42
CA ALA A 480 3.38 38.57 -27.40
C ALA A 480 4.37 37.37 -27.53
N SER A 481 5.62 37.67 -27.22
CA SER A 481 6.64 36.61 -27.07
C SER A 481 6.86 36.31 -25.57
N TYR A 482 7.03 35.04 -25.27
CA TYR A 482 7.42 34.60 -23.92
C TYR A 482 8.94 34.38 -23.77
N THR A 483 9.73 34.65 -24.80
CA THR A 483 11.21 34.62 -24.83
C THR A 483 11.81 35.98 -25.09
#